data_dca3791a6b710cd1821c8f78b8760b20
#
_entry.id   dca3791a6b710cd1821c8f78b8760b20
#
_cell.length_a   1.000
_cell.length_b   1.000
_cell.length_c   1.000
_cell.angle_alpha   90.00
_cell.angle_beta   90.00
_cell.angle_gamma   90.00
#
_symmetry.space_group_name_H-M   'P 1'
#
loop_
_entity.id
_entity.type
_entity.pdbx_description
1 polymer ?
#
loop_
_entity_poly.entity_id
_entity_poly.type
_entity_poly.pdbx_seq_one_letter_code
_entity_poly.pdbx_strand_id
1 'polypeptide(L)'
;MKANKVVTLLVYLILALISFIMIYPFLWMLFGSFKTNQEIIKYPLSLLPKRWVLSGWQGIMTLSGNPIGHYFKNSVIIAGGSTLLVVLATSLGGYALYRRADLPAFSVIEKSFSLGLMYPAVLLLIPLYVIVVQLKLYGTGNFWGIIFASSTGAWGAALPFFLFKNFFKSLPYDLIESATLAGAGEFQLFFRIVVPVMYPVFTTATLISFLSSWGLWLPVLMLSKDMSTYNLAAMLVNLNSDLGVDMSMTAALSTTISLPVVLVFLVTQRKVMDGIAAGSVKG
;
A
#
# COMPACT_ATOMS: atom_id res chain seq x y z
N MET A 1 -25.72 -31.15 12.88
CA MET A 1 -26.81 -30.71 11.97
C MET A 1 -26.35 -30.91 10.53
N LYS A 2 -27.01 -31.81 9.75
CA LYS A 2 -26.74 -31.94 8.30
C LYS A 2 -27.23 -30.67 7.62
N ALA A 3 -26.32 -29.86 7.09
CA ALA A 3 -26.70 -28.67 6.32
C ALA A 3 -27.63 -29.10 5.18
N ASN A 4 -28.74 -28.38 5.00
CA ASN A 4 -29.66 -28.63 3.93
C ASN A 4 -28.94 -28.39 2.60
N LYS A 5 -28.83 -29.43 1.75
CA LYS A 5 -28.08 -29.35 0.47
C LYS A 5 -28.53 -28.17 -0.40
N VAL A 6 -29.82 -27.82 -0.34
CA VAL A 6 -30.39 -26.69 -1.08
C VAL A 6 -29.80 -25.34 -0.55
N VAL A 7 -29.76 -25.18 0.78
CA VAL A 7 -29.18 -23.97 1.41
C VAL A 7 -27.71 -23.87 1.08
N THR A 8 -26.98 -24.97 1.14
CA THR A 8 -25.56 -25.00 0.78
C THR A 8 -25.34 -24.61 -0.69
N LEU A 9 -26.15 -25.14 -1.61
CA LEU A 9 -26.08 -24.78 -3.03
C LEU A 9 -26.36 -23.28 -3.25
N LEU A 10 -27.39 -22.74 -2.61
CA LEU A 10 -27.74 -21.33 -2.71
C LEU A 10 -26.60 -20.43 -2.20
N VAL A 11 -25.95 -20.79 -1.07
CA VAL A 11 -24.79 -20.06 -0.54
C VAL A 11 -23.64 -20.07 -1.54
N TYR A 12 -23.32 -21.22 -2.16
CA TYR A 12 -22.27 -21.28 -3.16
C TYR A 12 -22.58 -20.45 -4.42
N LEU A 13 -23.84 -20.45 -4.87
CA LEU A 13 -24.26 -19.63 -6.01
C LEU A 13 -24.13 -18.13 -5.71
N ILE A 14 -24.56 -17.70 -4.52
CA ILE A 14 -24.41 -16.30 -4.08
C ILE A 14 -22.93 -15.91 -3.98
N LEU A 15 -22.10 -16.76 -3.36
CA LEU A 15 -20.66 -16.50 -3.25
C LEU A 15 -19.99 -16.45 -4.63
N ALA A 16 -20.36 -17.34 -5.55
CA ALA A 16 -19.83 -17.32 -6.92
C ALA A 16 -20.22 -16.03 -7.66
N LEU A 17 -21.47 -15.58 -7.52
CA LEU A 17 -21.95 -14.34 -8.12
C LEU A 17 -21.20 -13.12 -7.56
N ILE A 18 -21.06 -13.03 -6.24
CA ILE A 18 -20.31 -11.94 -5.58
C ILE A 18 -18.85 -11.96 -6.05
N SER A 19 -18.22 -13.13 -6.08
CA SER A 19 -16.84 -13.28 -6.55
C SER A 19 -16.68 -12.82 -8.00
N PHE A 20 -17.61 -13.18 -8.87
CA PHE A 20 -17.62 -12.74 -10.27
C PHE A 20 -17.74 -11.22 -10.39
N ILE A 21 -18.67 -10.60 -9.64
CA ILE A 21 -18.83 -9.13 -9.62
C ILE A 21 -17.55 -8.44 -9.15
N MET A 22 -16.88 -8.98 -8.12
CA MET A 22 -15.63 -8.42 -7.60
C MET A 22 -14.46 -8.57 -8.57
N ILE A 23 -14.38 -9.67 -9.31
CA ILE A 23 -13.28 -9.94 -10.25
C ILE A 23 -13.52 -9.22 -11.60
N TYR A 24 -14.78 -8.97 -11.96
CA TYR A 24 -15.16 -8.40 -13.25
C TYR A 24 -14.38 -7.12 -13.63
N PRO A 25 -14.23 -6.09 -12.77
CA PRO A 25 -13.49 -4.89 -13.14
C PRO A 25 -12.01 -5.18 -13.47
N PHE A 26 -11.39 -6.14 -12.80
CA PHE A 26 -10.01 -6.53 -13.12
C PHE A 26 -9.90 -7.27 -14.45
N LEU A 27 -10.86 -8.15 -14.74
CA LEU A 27 -10.94 -8.81 -16.04
C LEU A 27 -11.25 -7.80 -17.16
N TRP A 28 -12.15 -6.84 -16.90
CA TRP A 28 -12.48 -5.79 -17.85
C TRP A 28 -11.25 -4.94 -18.19
N MET A 29 -10.48 -4.54 -17.21
CA MET A 29 -9.23 -3.81 -17.37
C MET A 29 -8.19 -4.63 -18.14
N LEU A 30 -7.99 -5.90 -17.76
CA LEU A 30 -7.07 -6.81 -18.44
C LEU A 30 -7.44 -7.00 -19.91
N PHE A 31 -8.69 -7.36 -20.20
CA PHE A 31 -9.14 -7.54 -21.59
C PHE A 31 -9.29 -6.22 -22.34
N GLY A 32 -9.63 -5.13 -21.64
CA GLY A 32 -9.67 -3.77 -22.17
C GLY A 32 -8.32 -3.32 -22.73
N SER A 33 -7.21 -3.76 -22.12
CA SER A 33 -5.86 -3.46 -22.59
C SER A 33 -5.54 -4.05 -23.99
N PHE A 34 -6.35 -5.00 -24.46
CA PHE A 34 -6.23 -5.61 -25.79
C PHE A 34 -7.32 -5.15 -26.77
N LYS A 35 -8.10 -4.12 -26.44
CA LYS A 35 -9.12 -3.49 -27.29
C LYS A 35 -8.60 -2.20 -27.91
N THR A 36 -9.23 -1.80 -29.00
CA THR A 36 -9.05 -0.43 -29.51
C THR A 36 -9.81 0.56 -28.63
N ASN A 37 -9.33 1.81 -28.57
CA ASN A 37 -10.02 2.89 -27.86
C ASN A 37 -11.49 3.04 -28.32
N GLN A 38 -11.74 2.98 -29.64
CA GLN A 38 -13.07 3.04 -30.22
C GLN A 38 -13.97 1.88 -29.77
N GLU A 39 -13.43 0.67 -29.64
CA GLU A 39 -14.20 -0.49 -29.18
C GLU A 39 -14.62 -0.33 -27.73
N ILE A 40 -13.73 0.17 -26.83
CA ILE A 40 -14.06 0.42 -25.44
C ILE A 40 -15.18 1.45 -25.31
N ILE A 41 -15.09 2.55 -26.03
CA ILE A 41 -16.09 3.63 -26.00
C ILE A 41 -17.45 3.13 -26.54
N LYS A 42 -17.44 2.38 -27.65
CA LYS A 42 -18.67 1.92 -28.29
C LYS A 42 -19.35 0.76 -27.54
N TYR A 43 -18.57 -0.09 -26.88
CA TYR A 43 -19.06 -1.30 -26.19
C TYR A 43 -18.48 -1.40 -24.79
N PRO A 44 -18.80 -0.45 -23.88
CA PRO A 44 -18.14 -0.34 -22.55
C PRO A 44 -18.36 -1.57 -21.64
N LEU A 45 -19.49 -2.27 -21.81
CA LEU A 45 -19.81 -3.45 -20.98
C LEU A 45 -19.30 -4.78 -21.58
N SER A 46 -18.73 -4.77 -22.80
CA SER A 46 -18.19 -6.01 -23.35
C SER A 46 -16.93 -6.41 -22.59
N LEU A 47 -16.85 -7.68 -22.14
CA LEU A 47 -15.67 -8.18 -21.46
C LEU A 47 -14.56 -8.50 -22.48
N LEU A 48 -14.83 -9.34 -23.46
CA LEU A 48 -13.84 -9.82 -24.42
C LEU A 48 -13.66 -8.87 -25.59
N PRO A 49 -12.42 -8.72 -26.13
CA PRO A 49 -12.16 -7.98 -27.34
C PRO A 49 -12.84 -8.65 -28.56
N LYS A 50 -13.46 -7.86 -29.42
CA LYS A 50 -13.90 -8.34 -30.74
C LYS A 50 -12.72 -8.55 -31.67
N ARG A 51 -11.71 -7.69 -31.52
CA ARG A 51 -10.42 -7.82 -32.22
C ARG A 51 -9.30 -7.57 -31.23
N TRP A 52 -8.39 -8.54 -31.11
CA TRP A 52 -7.22 -8.44 -30.23
C TRP A 52 -6.19 -7.52 -30.86
N VAL A 53 -5.86 -6.43 -30.15
CA VAL A 53 -4.85 -5.47 -30.57
C VAL A 53 -3.88 -5.17 -29.41
N LEU A 54 -2.68 -4.74 -29.74
CA LEU A 54 -1.66 -4.37 -28.76
C LEU A 54 -1.43 -2.85 -28.71
N SER A 55 -2.32 -2.05 -29.31
CA SER A 55 -2.16 -0.59 -29.41
C SER A 55 -1.99 0.07 -28.04
N GLY A 56 -2.79 -0.33 -27.03
CA GLY A 56 -2.65 0.18 -25.67
C GLY A 56 -1.29 -0.17 -25.05
N TRP A 57 -0.83 -1.39 -25.22
CA TRP A 57 0.49 -1.84 -24.75
C TRP A 57 1.64 -1.12 -25.47
N GLN A 58 1.56 -0.97 -26.77
CA GLN A 58 2.54 -0.21 -27.57
C GLN A 58 2.58 1.26 -27.12
N GLY A 59 1.42 1.85 -26.88
CA GLY A 59 1.31 3.24 -26.42
C GLY A 59 1.95 3.48 -25.05
N ILE A 60 1.90 2.52 -24.12
CA ILE A 60 2.51 2.68 -22.80
C ILE A 60 4.01 2.32 -22.77
N MET A 61 4.57 1.70 -23.82
CA MET A 61 6.00 1.33 -23.83
C MET A 61 6.91 2.53 -23.66
N THR A 62 6.53 3.67 -24.22
CA THR A 62 7.24 4.94 -24.03
C THR A 62 6.25 6.03 -23.68
N LEU A 63 6.24 6.44 -22.42
CA LEU A 63 5.38 7.48 -21.89
C LEU A 63 6.21 8.74 -21.63
N SER A 64 5.78 9.88 -22.16
CA SER A 64 6.45 11.16 -21.96
C SER A 64 7.97 11.10 -22.20
N GLY A 65 8.39 10.38 -23.24
CA GLY A 65 9.80 10.22 -23.61
C GLY A 65 10.60 9.17 -22.80
N ASN A 66 9.99 8.53 -21.79
CA ASN A 66 10.67 7.51 -20.98
C ASN A 66 10.02 6.13 -21.18
N PRO A 67 10.81 5.04 -21.15
CA PRO A 67 10.26 3.70 -21.19
C PRO A 67 9.45 3.40 -19.92
N ILE A 68 8.39 2.58 -20.04
CA ILE A 68 7.53 2.22 -18.88
C ILE A 68 8.32 1.63 -17.71
N GLY A 69 9.39 0.92 -17.96
CA GLY A 69 10.28 0.37 -16.94
C GLY A 69 10.91 1.42 -16.03
N HIS A 70 11.07 2.66 -16.51
CA HIS A 70 11.52 3.78 -15.70
C HIS A 70 10.49 4.10 -14.59
N TYR A 71 9.21 4.25 -14.93
CA TYR A 71 8.14 4.53 -13.97
C TYR A 71 7.87 3.34 -13.04
N PHE A 72 8.02 2.12 -13.54
CA PHE A 72 7.96 0.90 -12.72
C PHE A 72 9.07 0.90 -11.66
N LYS A 73 10.32 1.18 -12.04
CA LYS A 73 11.45 1.32 -11.11
C LYS A 73 11.16 2.38 -10.05
N ASN A 74 10.63 3.54 -10.45
CA ASN A 74 10.26 4.60 -9.52
C ASN A 74 9.19 4.14 -8.53
N SER A 75 8.16 3.39 -9.00
CA SER A 75 7.15 2.78 -8.14
C SER A 75 7.77 1.86 -7.08
N VAL A 76 8.73 1.03 -7.48
CA VAL A 76 9.43 0.11 -6.57
C VAL A 76 10.25 0.89 -5.54
N ILE A 77 10.99 1.93 -5.96
CA ILE A 77 11.79 2.77 -5.05
C ILE A 77 10.90 3.49 -4.05
N ILE A 78 9.83 4.16 -4.52
CA ILE A 78 8.93 4.92 -3.65
C ILE A 78 8.19 3.97 -2.71
N ALA A 79 7.55 2.93 -3.23
CA ALA A 79 6.78 2.01 -2.40
C ALA A 79 7.66 1.20 -1.44
N GLY A 80 8.81 0.71 -1.90
CA GLY A 80 9.75 -0.02 -1.06
C GLY A 80 10.36 0.86 0.04
N GLY A 81 10.83 2.04 -0.32
CA GLY A 81 11.41 3.01 0.62
C GLY A 81 10.40 3.48 1.67
N SER A 82 9.18 3.83 1.24
CA SER A 82 8.11 4.24 2.15
C SER A 82 7.68 3.10 3.08
N THR A 83 7.51 1.90 2.55
CA THR A 83 7.15 0.72 3.35
C THR A 83 8.20 0.43 4.41
N LEU A 84 9.48 0.42 4.02
CA LEU A 84 10.59 0.20 4.97
C LEU A 84 10.59 1.26 6.07
N LEU A 85 10.48 2.53 5.71
CA LEU A 85 10.51 3.62 6.68
C LEU A 85 9.28 3.57 7.62
N VAL A 86 8.08 3.32 7.07
CA VAL A 86 6.86 3.18 7.87
C VAL A 86 6.96 2.02 8.85
N VAL A 87 7.33 0.83 8.39
CA VAL A 87 7.39 -0.37 9.24
C VAL A 87 8.44 -0.20 10.34
N LEU A 88 9.62 0.33 10.01
CA LEU A 88 10.66 0.59 11.00
C LEU A 88 10.22 1.65 12.02
N ALA A 89 9.74 2.80 11.56
CA ALA A 89 9.35 3.89 12.45
C ALA A 89 8.16 3.49 13.36
N THR A 90 7.15 2.82 12.82
CA THR A 90 5.95 2.47 13.58
C THR A 90 6.16 1.29 14.51
N SER A 91 6.97 0.30 14.12
CA SER A 91 7.31 -0.83 15.02
C SER A 91 8.22 -0.39 16.16
N LEU A 92 9.25 0.41 15.89
CA LEU A 92 10.12 0.97 16.92
C LEU A 92 9.37 1.94 17.85
N GLY A 93 8.53 2.80 17.28
CA GLY A 93 7.68 3.71 18.05
C GLY A 93 6.66 2.97 18.93
N GLY A 94 6.02 1.92 18.40
CA GLY A 94 5.13 1.05 19.15
C GLY A 94 5.86 0.27 20.28
N TYR A 95 7.06 -0.23 20.00
CA TYR A 95 7.91 -0.89 21.00
C TYR A 95 8.34 0.06 22.11
N ALA A 96 8.78 1.28 21.75
CA ALA A 96 9.16 2.29 22.73
C ALA A 96 8.00 2.67 23.66
N LEU A 97 6.78 2.81 23.10
CA LEU A 97 5.56 3.01 23.89
C LEU A 97 5.27 1.84 24.84
N TYR A 98 5.46 0.62 24.39
CA TYR A 98 5.28 -0.58 25.22
C TYR A 98 6.27 -0.60 26.40
N ARG A 99 7.53 -0.23 26.14
CA ARG A 99 8.62 -0.26 27.16
C ARG A 99 8.59 0.92 28.12
N ARG A 100 8.13 2.07 27.69
CA ARG A 100 8.24 3.34 28.41
C ARG A 100 6.94 4.17 28.35
N ALA A 101 5.82 3.51 28.58
CA ALA A 101 4.49 4.15 28.62
C ALA A 101 4.35 5.24 29.69
N ASP A 102 5.24 5.24 30.70
CA ASP A 102 5.33 6.21 31.77
C ASP A 102 5.79 7.60 31.30
N LEU A 103 6.45 7.72 30.15
CA LEU A 103 7.00 8.97 29.68
C LEU A 103 5.93 9.83 28.96
N PRO A 104 5.73 11.10 29.35
CA PRO A 104 4.71 12.00 28.75
C PRO A 104 4.89 12.20 27.22
N ALA A 105 6.13 12.17 26.75
CA ALA A 105 6.46 12.31 25.33
C ALA A 105 5.74 11.27 24.45
N PHE A 106 5.54 10.04 24.94
CA PHE A 106 4.86 8.98 24.19
C PHE A 106 3.36 9.21 24.03
N SER A 107 2.71 9.87 24.99
CA SER A 107 1.33 10.33 24.85
C SER A 107 1.17 11.32 23.69
N VAL A 108 2.14 12.21 23.49
CA VAL A 108 2.15 13.16 22.37
C VAL A 108 2.30 12.41 21.04
N ILE A 109 3.21 11.44 20.95
CA ILE A 109 3.42 10.61 19.75
C ILE A 109 2.12 9.87 19.41
N GLU A 110 1.49 9.21 20.37
CA GLU A 110 0.23 8.49 20.17
C GLU A 110 -0.89 9.41 19.67
N LYS A 111 -1.03 10.58 20.28
CA LYS A 111 -2.02 11.60 19.85
C LYS A 111 -1.74 12.08 18.43
N SER A 112 -0.47 12.26 18.05
CA SER A 112 -0.09 12.66 16.70
C SER A 112 -0.50 11.64 15.65
N PHE A 113 -0.30 10.35 15.91
CA PHE A 113 -0.78 9.29 15.01
C PHE A 113 -2.32 9.20 14.99
N SER A 114 -2.98 9.41 16.13
CA SER A 114 -4.45 9.49 16.20
C SER A 114 -5.00 10.63 15.34
N LEU A 115 -4.40 11.80 15.43
CA LEU A 115 -4.74 12.94 14.57
C LEU A 115 -4.51 12.60 13.09
N GLY A 116 -3.44 11.87 12.75
CA GLY A 116 -3.18 11.42 11.39
C GLY A 116 -4.28 10.55 10.77
N LEU A 117 -5.07 9.82 11.58
CA LEU A 117 -6.26 9.10 11.11
C LEU A 117 -7.50 9.98 10.97
N MET A 118 -7.60 11.06 11.73
CA MET A 118 -8.77 11.93 11.74
C MET A 118 -8.74 13.01 10.67
N TYR A 119 -7.53 13.47 10.30
CA TYR A 119 -7.39 14.52 9.31
C TYR A 119 -7.30 13.96 7.89
N PRO A 120 -8.03 14.55 6.92
CA PRO A 120 -7.86 14.23 5.52
C PRO A 120 -6.40 14.53 5.09
N ALA A 121 -5.70 13.52 4.61
CA ALA A 121 -4.28 13.62 4.25
C ALA A 121 -3.99 14.73 3.23
N VAL A 122 -4.95 15.00 2.33
CA VAL A 122 -4.87 16.06 1.32
C VAL A 122 -4.64 17.44 1.93
N LEU A 123 -5.20 17.73 3.12
CA LEU A 123 -5.03 19.04 3.77
C LEU A 123 -3.58 19.27 4.25
N LEU A 124 -2.83 18.21 4.47
CA LEU A 124 -1.44 18.28 4.92
C LEU A 124 -0.45 18.38 3.75
N LEU A 125 -0.94 18.34 2.51
CA LEU A 125 -0.06 18.33 1.34
C LEU A 125 0.76 19.62 1.20
N ILE A 126 0.12 20.78 1.41
CA ILE A 126 0.80 22.09 1.33
C ILE A 126 1.87 22.23 2.42
N PRO A 127 1.58 21.99 3.72
CA PRO A 127 2.61 21.98 4.75
C PRO A 127 3.75 21.00 4.46
N LEU A 128 3.45 19.80 3.98
CA LEU A 128 4.46 18.80 3.63
C LEU A 128 5.33 19.27 2.46
N TYR A 129 4.75 19.89 1.43
CA TYR A 129 5.51 20.48 0.33
C TYR A 129 6.51 21.52 0.84
N VAL A 130 6.05 22.44 1.69
CA VAL A 130 6.93 23.47 2.28
C VAL A 130 8.09 22.83 3.05
N ILE A 131 7.82 21.83 3.88
CA ILE A 131 8.85 21.11 4.65
C ILE A 131 9.85 20.43 3.71
N VAL A 132 9.36 19.70 2.69
CA VAL A 132 10.21 18.99 1.73
C VAL A 132 11.12 19.95 0.97
N VAL A 133 10.60 21.12 0.57
CA VAL A 133 11.39 22.17 -0.10
C VAL A 133 12.44 22.76 0.84
N GLN A 134 12.06 23.09 2.08
CA GLN A 134 12.99 23.65 3.08
C GLN A 134 14.11 22.67 3.44
N LEU A 135 13.81 21.37 3.50
CA LEU A 135 14.77 20.31 3.73
C LEU A 135 15.63 19.99 2.49
N LYS A 136 15.41 20.69 1.35
CA LYS A 136 16.10 20.47 0.07
C LYS A 136 15.90 19.05 -0.48
N LEU A 137 14.77 18.43 -0.17
CA LEU A 137 14.39 17.10 -0.63
C LEU A 137 13.52 17.13 -1.89
N TYR A 138 13.21 18.33 -2.41
CA TYR A 138 12.48 18.56 -3.66
C TYR A 138 13.47 18.67 -4.82
N GLY A 139 13.30 17.84 -5.86
CA GLY A 139 14.20 17.91 -7.02
C GLY A 139 13.98 16.75 -8.00
N THR A 140 14.54 16.89 -9.19
CA THR A 140 14.52 15.86 -10.24
C THR A 140 15.22 14.59 -9.76
N GLY A 141 14.55 13.44 -9.85
CA GLY A 141 15.09 12.16 -9.42
C GLY A 141 15.27 12.02 -7.90
N ASN A 142 14.81 12.99 -7.10
CA ASN A 142 14.90 12.91 -5.64
C ASN A 142 13.62 12.27 -5.07
N PHE A 143 13.72 11.02 -4.67
CA PHE A 143 12.60 10.27 -4.08
C PHE A 143 12.43 10.49 -2.57
N TRP A 144 13.44 11.05 -1.87
CA TRP A 144 13.40 11.16 -0.41
C TRP A 144 12.27 12.04 0.10
N GLY A 145 11.96 13.15 -0.59
CA GLY A 145 10.85 14.01 -0.22
C GLY A 145 9.50 13.27 -0.31
N ILE A 146 9.31 12.46 -1.35
CA ILE A 146 8.10 11.67 -1.56
C ILE A 146 8.03 10.54 -0.53
N ILE A 147 9.12 9.79 -0.32
CA ILE A 147 9.21 8.70 0.66
C ILE A 147 8.93 9.23 2.07
N PHE A 148 9.54 10.36 2.44
CA PHE A 148 9.32 10.98 3.74
C PHE A 148 7.86 11.41 3.93
N ALA A 149 7.29 12.13 2.97
CA ALA A 149 5.91 12.59 3.01
C ALA A 149 4.90 11.42 3.11
N SER A 150 5.10 10.37 2.29
CA SER A 150 4.24 9.19 2.29
C SER A 150 4.36 8.33 3.56
N SER A 151 5.41 8.53 4.34
CA SER A 151 5.65 7.83 5.60
C SER A 151 5.09 8.57 6.82
N THR A 152 4.44 9.71 6.64
CA THR A 152 3.78 10.43 7.73
C THR A 152 2.47 9.75 8.19
N GLY A 153 1.99 10.10 9.38
CA GLY A 153 0.79 9.52 9.97
C GLY A 153 -0.42 9.58 9.04
N ALA A 154 -0.63 10.71 8.37
CA ALA A 154 -1.78 10.92 7.49
C ALA A 154 -1.75 10.10 6.19
N TRP A 155 -0.57 9.76 5.66
CA TRP A 155 -0.44 9.11 4.36
C TRP A 155 -0.17 7.60 4.42
N GLY A 156 0.31 7.06 5.53
CA GLY A 156 0.57 5.63 5.56
C GLY A 156 0.98 5.05 6.90
N ALA A 157 1.45 5.86 7.86
CA ALA A 157 2.04 5.33 9.09
C ALA A 157 1.03 5.12 10.23
N ALA A 158 -0.11 5.81 10.25
CA ALA A 158 -1.01 5.75 11.41
C ALA A 158 -1.60 4.35 11.63
N LEU A 159 -2.11 3.70 10.59
CA LEU A 159 -2.70 2.37 10.72
C LEU A 159 -1.66 1.31 11.15
N PRO A 160 -0.48 1.19 10.52
CA PRO A 160 0.60 0.32 10.98
C PRO A 160 1.03 0.61 12.43
N PHE A 161 1.10 1.87 12.84
CA PHE A 161 1.43 2.25 14.21
C PHE A 161 0.43 1.66 15.22
N PHE A 162 -0.87 1.83 15.00
CA PHE A 162 -1.90 1.27 15.88
C PHE A 162 -1.94 -0.24 15.85
N LEU A 163 -1.63 -0.86 14.70
CA LEU A 163 -1.47 -2.29 14.59
C LEU A 163 -0.37 -2.77 15.54
N PHE A 164 0.83 -2.23 15.46
CA PHE A 164 1.94 -2.57 16.36
C PHE A 164 1.60 -2.27 17.81
N LYS A 165 1.11 -1.07 18.11
CA LYS A 165 0.72 -0.69 19.48
C LYS A 165 -0.24 -1.69 20.13
N ASN A 166 -1.27 -2.13 19.40
CA ASN A 166 -2.25 -3.06 19.94
C ASN A 166 -1.69 -4.46 20.13
N PHE A 167 -0.84 -4.92 19.22
CA PHE A 167 -0.19 -6.23 19.37
C PHE A 167 0.87 -6.26 20.45
N PHE A 168 1.60 -5.16 20.70
CA PHE A 168 2.52 -5.08 21.83
C PHE A 168 1.83 -5.33 23.18
N LYS A 169 0.56 -4.91 23.34
CA LYS A 169 -0.22 -5.21 24.55
C LYS A 169 -0.44 -6.71 24.78
N SER A 170 -0.36 -7.52 23.73
CA SER A 170 -0.52 -8.98 23.83
C SER A 170 0.80 -9.72 24.02
N LEU A 171 1.94 -9.03 23.95
CA LEU A 171 3.25 -9.63 24.17
C LEU A 171 3.42 -9.94 25.67
N PRO A 172 3.74 -11.20 26.06
CA PRO A 172 3.96 -11.54 27.47
C PRO A 172 5.16 -10.76 28.02
N TYR A 173 4.92 -10.00 29.09
CA TYR A 173 5.97 -9.20 29.71
C TYR A 173 7.11 -10.06 30.26
N ASP A 174 6.79 -11.25 30.81
CA ASP A 174 7.75 -12.22 31.35
C ASP A 174 8.83 -12.63 30.35
N LEU A 175 8.47 -12.64 29.04
CA LEU A 175 9.43 -12.94 27.97
C LEU A 175 10.52 -11.85 27.86
N ILE A 176 10.10 -10.59 27.97
CA ILE A 176 11.02 -9.46 27.92
C ILE A 176 11.84 -9.35 29.21
N GLU A 177 11.19 -9.57 30.35
CA GLU A 177 11.84 -9.51 31.65
C GLU A 177 12.93 -10.59 31.80
N SER A 178 12.62 -11.84 31.47
CA SER A 178 13.60 -12.95 31.55
C SER A 178 14.81 -12.70 30.65
N ALA A 179 14.61 -12.18 29.44
CA ALA A 179 15.70 -11.86 28.54
C ALA A 179 16.51 -10.63 29.01
N THR A 180 15.87 -9.67 29.66
CA THR A 180 16.55 -8.50 30.26
C THR A 180 17.43 -8.97 31.45
N LEU A 181 16.92 -9.87 32.30
CA LEU A 181 17.68 -10.47 33.39
C LEU A 181 18.87 -11.29 32.88
N ALA A 182 18.76 -11.91 31.70
CA ALA A 182 19.86 -12.58 31.01
C ALA A 182 20.87 -11.63 30.36
N GLY A 183 20.70 -10.29 30.50
CA GLY A 183 21.63 -9.28 30.00
C GLY A 183 21.38 -8.82 28.57
N ALA A 184 20.22 -9.11 27.97
CA ALA A 184 19.89 -8.65 26.63
C ALA A 184 19.64 -7.14 26.61
N GLY A 185 20.34 -6.42 25.72
CA GLY A 185 20.09 -5.00 25.45
C GLY A 185 18.85 -4.78 24.57
N GLU A 186 18.31 -3.55 24.53
CA GLU A 186 17.07 -3.19 23.83
C GLU A 186 17.06 -3.60 22.34
N PHE A 187 18.18 -3.43 21.62
CA PHE A 187 18.29 -3.89 20.23
C PHE A 187 18.20 -5.41 20.09
N GLN A 188 18.80 -6.16 21.03
CA GLN A 188 18.72 -7.61 21.01
C GLN A 188 17.31 -8.08 21.34
N LEU A 189 16.65 -7.45 22.31
CA LEU A 189 15.24 -7.70 22.65
C LEU A 189 14.35 -7.46 21.42
N PHE A 190 14.49 -6.31 20.77
CA PHE A 190 13.66 -5.98 19.61
C PHE A 190 13.88 -6.95 18.44
N PHE A 191 15.11 -7.11 17.95
CA PHE A 191 15.36 -7.88 16.74
C PHE A 191 15.37 -9.40 16.94
N ARG A 192 15.78 -9.91 18.11
CA ARG A 192 15.88 -11.35 18.36
C ARG A 192 14.67 -11.96 19.04
N ILE A 193 13.83 -11.17 19.70
CA ILE A 193 12.66 -11.66 20.43
C ILE A 193 11.38 -11.06 19.84
N VAL A 194 11.25 -9.74 19.84
CA VAL A 194 10.02 -9.06 19.43
C VAL A 194 9.69 -9.31 17.96
N VAL A 195 10.63 -9.07 17.05
CA VAL A 195 10.39 -9.23 15.61
C VAL A 195 10.00 -10.67 15.26
N PRO A 196 10.67 -11.73 15.71
CA PRO A 196 10.26 -13.10 15.45
C PRO A 196 8.89 -13.46 16.03
N VAL A 197 8.60 -13.07 17.27
CA VAL A 197 7.31 -13.35 17.92
C VAL A 197 6.17 -12.62 17.23
N MET A 198 6.40 -11.37 16.80
CA MET A 198 5.42 -10.53 16.13
C MET A 198 5.48 -10.63 14.59
N TYR A 199 6.14 -11.64 14.03
CA TYR A 199 6.30 -11.81 12.58
C TYR A 199 4.99 -11.66 11.78
N PRO A 200 3.83 -12.24 12.20
CA PRO A 200 2.57 -12.06 11.49
C PRO A 200 2.13 -10.58 11.40
N VAL A 201 2.37 -9.82 12.47
CA VAL A 201 2.04 -8.39 12.54
C VAL A 201 2.94 -7.57 11.61
N PHE A 202 4.24 -7.88 11.61
CA PHE A 202 5.20 -7.26 10.67
C PHE A 202 4.80 -7.53 9.22
N THR A 203 4.38 -8.75 8.90
CA THR A 203 3.92 -9.09 7.55
C THR A 203 2.68 -8.28 7.16
N THR A 204 1.69 -8.19 8.07
CA THR A 204 0.46 -7.42 7.83
C THR A 204 0.75 -5.92 7.69
N ALA A 205 1.56 -5.36 8.56
CA ALA A 205 1.96 -3.95 8.50
C ALA A 205 2.73 -3.64 7.21
N THR A 206 3.64 -4.52 6.80
CA THR A 206 4.38 -4.40 5.54
C THR A 206 3.45 -4.41 4.34
N LEU A 207 2.48 -5.33 4.30
CA LEU A 207 1.51 -5.40 3.22
C LEU A 207 0.66 -4.13 3.12
N ILE A 208 0.10 -3.67 4.25
CA ILE A 208 -0.73 -2.45 4.31
C ILE A 208 0.08 -1.25 3.84
N SER A 209 1.32 -1.09 4.34
CA SER A 209 2.21 0.01 3.97
C SER A 209 2.58 -0.04 2.48
N PHE A 210 2.88 -1.25 1.96
CA PHE A 210 3.19 -1.42 0.54
C PHE A 210 2.01 -1.04 -0.35
N LEU A 211 0.81 -1.55 -0.06
CA LEU A 211 -0.38 -1.26 -0.86
C LEU A 211 -0.71 0.24 -0.87
N SER A 212 -0.61 0.89 0.29
CA SER A 212 -0.82 2.34 0.40
C SER A 212 0.19 3.14 -0.40
N SER A 213 1.47 2.75 -0.35
CA SER A 213 2.56 3.46 -1.03
C SER A 213 2.63 3.15 -2.52
N TRP A 214 2.24 1.94 -2.95
CA TRP A 214 2.23 1.54 -4.36
C TRP A 214 1.22 2.33 -5.19
N GLY A 215 0.01 2.55 -4.64
CA GLY A 215 -1.05 3.34 -5.26
C GLY A 215 -0.92 4.85 -5.08
N LEU A 216 0.16 5.33 -4.47
CA LEU A 216 0.33 6.72 -4.13
C LEU A 216 0.58 7.56 -5.39
N TRP A 217 -0.33 8.45 -5.73
CA TRP A 217 -0.21 9.33 -6.90
C TRP A 217 -0.16 10.81 -6.53
N LEU A 218 -1.01 11.28 -5.62
CA LEU A 218 -1.15 12.71 -5.35
C LEU A 218 0.10 13.35 -4.73
N PRO A 219 0.72 12.79 -3.65
CA PRO A 219 2.00 13.28 -3.17
C PRO A 219 3.11 13.18 -4.22
N VAL A 220 3.09 12.15 -5.07
CA VAL A 220 4.08 12.02 -6.15
C VAL A 220 3.95 13.18 -7.15
N LEU A 221 2.73 13.50 -7.61
CA LEU A 221 2.50 14.63 -8.51
C LEU A 221 2.93 15.97 -7.90
N MET A 222 2.62 16.18 -6.61
CA MET A 222 2.87 17.46 -5.95
C MET A 222 4.33 17.66 -5.52
N LEU A 223 5.01 16.56 -5.16
CA LEU A 223 6.37 16.61 -4.64
C LEU A 223 7.45 16.28 -5.69
N SER A 224 7.05 15.93 -6.91
CA SER A 224 7.97 15.75 -8.04
C SER A 224 8.16 17.05 -8.80
N LYS A 225 9.40 17.35 -9.14
CA LYS A 225 9.72 18.53 -9.96
C LYS A 225 9.36 18.33 -11.43
N ASP A 226 9.45 17.10 -11.91
CA ASP A 226 9.18 16.72 -13.29
C ASP A 226 8.70 15.25 -13.39
N MET A 227 8.24 14.88 -14.57
CA MET A 227 7.68 13.54 -14.84
C MET A 227 8.70 12.41 -14.70
N SER A 228 10.01 12.69 -14.74
CA SER A 228 11.03 11.63 -14.58
C SER A 228 11.02 11.02 -13.18
N THR A 229 10.43 11.72 -12.19
CA THR A 229 10.28 11.23 -10.81
C THR A 229 8.94 10.54 -10.57
N TYR A 230 8.00 10.57 -11.54
CA TYR A 230 6.69 9.95 -11.38
C TYR A 230 6.80 8.42 -11.22
N ASN A 231 5.89 7.87 -10.43
CA ASN A 231 5.61 6.44 -10.38
C ASN A 231 4.49 6.07 -11.39
N LEU A 232 4.17 4.79 -11.53
CA LEU A 232 3.12 4.34 -12.45
C LEU A 232 1.74 4.93 -12.12
N ALA A 233 1.41 5.11 -10.83
CA ALA A 233 0.11 5.64 -10.41
C ALA A 233 -0.03 7.13 -10.76
N ALA A 234 1.00 7.94 -10.54
CA ALA A 234 1.03 9.34 -10.96
C ALA A 234 1.01 9.47 -12.50
N MET A 235 1.72 8.58 -13.20
CA MET A 235 1.72 8.56 -14.66
C MET A 235 0.35 8.19 -15.24
N LEU A 236 -0.41 7.31 -14.60
CA LEU A 236 -1.78 6.98 -14.98
C LEU A 236 -2.70 8.20 -14.91
N VAL A 237 -2.57 9.01 -13.85
CA VAL A 237 -3.36 10.25 -13.70
C VAL A 237 -2.95 11.27 -14.75
N ASN A 238 -1.66 11.43 -15.00
CA ASN A 238 -1.14 12.35 -16.00
C ASN A 238 -1.59 11.97 -17.41
N LEU A 239 -1.55 10.68 -17.76
CA LEU A 239 -2.01 10.17 -19.07
C LEU A 239 -3.46 10.58 -19.38
N ASN A 240 -4.32 10.63 -18.38
CA ASN A 240 -5.72 10.97 -18.52
C ASN A 240 -5.99 12.50 -18.56
N SER A 241 -5.01 13.32 -18.19
CA SER A 241 -5.15 14.79 -18.15
C SER A 241 -4.74 15.50 -19.44
N ASP A 242 -3.70 14.99 -20.14
CA ASP A 242 -3.01 15.78 -21.17
C ASP A 242 -3.46 15.51 -22.63
N LEU A 243 -3.99 14.34 -22.98
CA LEU A 243 -4.10 13.90 -24.37
C LEU A 243 -5.51 13.50 -24.84
N GLY A 244 -6.53 13.79 -24.03
CA GLY A 244 -7.79 13.09 -24.24
C GLY A 244 -7.63 11.61 -23.84
N VAL A 245 -8.63 11.06 -23.16
CA VAL A 245 -8.52 9.74 -22.53
C VAL A 245 -8.39 8.62 -23.57
N ASP A 246 -7.21 8.05 -23.73
CA ASP A 246 -7.05 6.77 -24.44
C ASP A 246 -7.32 5.62 -23.45
N MET A 247 -8.53 5.08 -23.53
CA MET A 247 -9.00 4.00 -22.64
C MET A 247 -8.20 2.71 -22.81
N SER A 248 -7.62 2.44 -23.98
CA SER A 248 -6.80 1.27 -24.24
C SER A 248 -5.45 1.38 -23.52
N MET A 249 -4.79 2.53 -23.60
CA MET A 249 -3.55 2.82 -22.86
C MET A 249 -3.82 2.85 -21.34
N THR A 250 -4.92 3.49 -20.93
CA THR A 250 -5.36 3.53 -19.52
C THR A 250 -5.55 2.11 -18.96
N ALA A 251 -6.22 1.22 -19.70
CA ALA A 251 -6.43 -0.17 -19.30
C ALA A 251 -5.10 -0.95 -19.24
N ALA A 252 -4.19 -0.75 -20.20
CA ALA A 252 -2.88 -1.40 -20.21
C ALA A 252 -2.00 -0.96 -19.03
N LEU A 253 -1.96 0.35 -18.75
CA LEU A 253 -1.19 0.90 -17.62
C LEU A 253 -1.80 0.47 -16.28
N SER A 254 -3.14 0.50 -16.15
CA SER A 254 -3.82 0.01 -14.94
C SER A 254 -3.59 -1.47 -14.69
N THR A 255 -3.57 -2.29 -15.75
CA THR A 255 -3.20 -3.72 -15.67
C THR A 255 -1.76 -3.87 -15.16
N THR A 256 -0.82 -3.08 -15.70
CA THR A 256 0.59 -3.09 -15.24
C THR A 256 0.72 -2.72 -13.76
N ILE A 257 -0.04 -1.72 -13.29
CA ILE A 257 -0.04 -1.30 -11.88
C ILE A 257 -0.62 -2.40 -10.99
N SER A 258 -1.64 -3.11 -11.43
CA SER A 258 -2.34 -4.13 -10.63
C SER A 258 -1.55 -5.42 -10.47
N LEU A 259 -0.69 -5.80 -11.43
CA LEU A 259 0.06 -7.05 -11.38
C LEU A 259 0.89 -7.25 -10.11
N PRO A 260 1.75 -6.30 -9.68
CA PRO A 260 2.52 -6.46 -8.44
C PRO A 260 1.65 -6.58 -7.20
N VAL A 261 0.53 -5.85 -7.16
CA VAL A 261 -0.43 -5.91 -6.04
C VAL A 261 -1.01 -7.31 -5.91
N VAL A 262 -1.47 -7.89 -7.03
CA VAL A 262 -2.00 -9.26 -7.07
C VAL A 262 -0.93 -10.27 -6.68
N LEU A 263 0.29 -10.15 -7.20
CA LEU A 263 1.40 -11.04 -6.85
C LEU A 263 1.75 -11.00 -5.37
N VAL A 264 1.89 -9.80 -4.80
CA VAL A 264 2.18 -9.63 -3.37
C VAL A 264 1.06 -10.22 -2.52
N PHE A 265 -0.20 -9.99 -2.89
CA PHE A 265 -1.35 -10.58 -2.19
C PHE A 265 -1.33 -12.11 -2.24
N LEU A 266 -1.12 -12.72 -3.41
CA LEU A 266 -1.09 -14.18 -3.56
C LEU A 266 0.01 -14.83 -2.70
N VAL A 267 1.17 -14.17 -2.56
CA VAL A 267 2.27 -14.66 -1.74
C VAL A 267 1.99 -14.49 -0.23
N THR A 268 1.31 -13.40 0.14
CA THR A 268 1.16 -13.02 1.56
C THR A 268 -0.19 -13.41 2.18
N GLN A 269 -1.23 -13.77 1.38
CA GLN A 269 -2.61 -13.98 1.83
C GLN A 269 -2.74 -14.91 3.05
N ARG A 270 -2.01 -16.03 3.10
CA ARG A 270 -2.07 -16.98 4.23
C ARG A 270 -1.57 -16.34 5.52
N LYS A 271 -0.42 -15.65 5.46
CA LYS A 271 0.20 -15.00 6.63
C LYS A 271 -0.63 -13.82 7.16
N VAL A 272 -1.32 -13.11 6.26
CA VAL A 272 -2.24 -12.02 6.62
C VAL A 272 -3.46 -12.56 7.35
N MET A 273 -4.04 -13.66 6.87
CA MET A 273 -5.17 -14.33 7.54
C MET A 273 -4.80 -14.77 8.95
N ASP A 274 -3.62 -15.35 9.14
CA ASP A 274 -3.12 -15.75 10.45
C ASP A 274 -2.92 -14.53 11.38
N GLY A 275 -2.41 -13.42 10.84
CA GLY A 275 -2.21 -12.18 11.60
C GLY A 275 -3.52 -11.52 12.05
N ILE A 276 -4.54 -11.51 11.19
CA ILE A 276 -5.86 -10.96 11.52
C ILE A 276 -6.57 -11.87 12.55
N ALA A 277 -6.50 -13.19 12.36
CA ALA A 277 -7.09 -14.15 13.28
C ALA A 277 -6.46 -14.06 14.68
N ALA A 278 -5.15 -13.89 14.79
CA ALA A 278 -4.45 -13.70 16.06
C ALA A 278 -4.88 -12.41 16.80
N GLY A 279 -5.28 -11.36 16.05
CA GLY A 279 -5.80 -10.10 16.62
C GLY A 279 -7.26 -10.18 17.07
N SER A 280 -8.06 -11.10 16.53
CA SER A 280 -9.51 -11.20 16.78
C SER A 280 -9.89 -12.16 17.93
N VAL A 281 -8.97 -12.97 18.45
CA VAL A 281 -9.24 -14.02 19.47
C VAL A 281 -9.27 -13.47 20.91
N LYS A 282 -9.27 -12.16 21.12
CA LYS A 282 -9.48 -11.54 22.45
C LYS A 282 -10.71 -10.61 22.42
N GLY A 283 -11.86 -11.22 22.24
CA GLY A 283 -13.18 -10.64 22.55
C GLY A 283 -13.95 -11.62 23.40
#